data_0844bc251ee1c51bc713c98598d3e584
#
_entry.id   0844bc251ee1c51bc713c98598d3e584
#
_cell.length_a   1.000
_cell.length_b   1.000
_cell.length_c   1.000
_cell.angle_alpha   90.00
_cell.angle_beta   90.00
_cell.angle_gamma   90.00
#
_symmetry.space_group_name_H-M   'P 1'
#
loop_
_entity.id
_entity.type
_entity.pdbx_description
1 polymer ?
#
loop_
_entity_poly.entity_id
_entity_poly.type
_entity_poly.pdbx_seq_one_letter_code
_entity_poly.pdbx_strand_id
1 'polypeptide(L)'
;MELKNRSFNIFGTKYRIKFMDNVLDEEGNWIYGRVDTSSKEIQVSIKLSNGKDVQENEILITLYHEIIHAILLIGQYVNSSNDKPLVEWLARCILSLKNQKIL
;
A
#
# COMPACT_ATOMS: atom_id res chain seq x y z
N MET A 1 0.18 8.60 -14.62
CA MET A 1 0.57 7.30 -13.98
C MET A 1 -0.41 6.23 -14.41
N GLU A 2 0.09 5.09 -14.76
CA GLU A 2 -0.75 3.96 -15.11
C GLU A 2 -1.00 3.09 -13.88
N LEU A 3 -2.29 2.90 -13.53
CA LEU A 3 -2.70 2.12 -12.37
C LEU A 3 -3.09 0.70 -12.82
N LYS A 4 -2.08 -0.16 -12.96
CA LYS A 4 -2.30 -1.56 -13.33
C LYS A 4 -2.21 -2.46 -12.12
N ASN A 5 -3.11 -3.41 -12.05
CA ASN A 5 -2.96 -4.54 -11.13
C ASN A 5 -1.72 -5.33 -11.53
N ARG A 6 -0.87 -5.64 -10.55
CA ARG A 6 0.39 -6.34 -10.76
C ARG A 6 0.79 -7.09 -9.50
N SER A 7 1.88 -7.81 -9.57
CA SER A 7 2.40 -8.53 -8.42
C SER A 7 3.89 -8.27 -8.23
N PHE A 8 4.36 -8.53 -7.02
CA PHE A 8 5.79 -8.52 -6.72
C PHE A 8 6.12 -9.74 -5.86
N ASN A 9 7.39 -10.06 -5.80
CA ASN A 9 7.88 -11.23 -5.09
C ASN A 9 9.04 -10.80 -4.19
N ILE A 10 8.97 -11.18 -2.90
CA ILE A 10 10.03 -10.93 -1.94
C ILE A 10 10.46 -12.27 -1.37
N PHE A 11 11.66 -12.72 -1.73
CA PHE A 11 12.23 -13.99 -1.28
C PHE A 11 11.26 -15.17 -1.41
N GLY A 12 10.57 -15.25 -2.56
CA GLY A 12 9.63 -16.32 -2.83
C GLY A 12 8.19 -16.07 -2.34
N THR A 13 7.95 -15.03 -1.59
CA THR A 13 6.60 -14.66 -1.16
C THR A 13 6.00 -13.68 -2.15
N LYS A 14 4.93 -14.08 -2.82
CA LYS A 14 4.27 -13.28 -3.85
C LYS A 14 3.07 -12.55 -3.27
N TYR A 15 3.02 -11.24 -3.50
CA TYR A 15 1.86 -10.39 -3.21
C TYR A 15 1.29 -9.84 -4.50
N ARG A 16 -0.03 -9.69 -4.55
CA ARG A 16 -0.72 -9.03 -5.65
C ARG A 16 -1.11 -7.62 -5.23
N ILE A 17 -0.98 -6.68 -6.14
CA ILE A 17 -1.42 -5.29 -5.94
C ILE A 17 -2.67 -5.08 -6.76
N LYS A 18 -3.74 -4.63 -6.09
CA LYS A 18 -5.03 -4.40 -6.72
C LYS A 18 -5.49 -2.97 -6.44
N PHE A 19 -5.70 -2.21 -7.51
CA PHE A 19 -6.31 -0.88 -7.43
C PHE A 19 -7.82 -1.03 -7.59
N MET A 20 -8.57 -0.47 -6.67
CA MET A 20 -10.04 -0.62 -6.60
C MET A 20 -10.67 0.75 -6.42
N ASP A 21 -11.91 0.90 -6.84
CA ASP A 21 -12.61 2.17 -6.62
C ASP A 21 -12.66 2.49 -5.14
N ASN A 22 -13.15 1.57 -4.32
CA ASN A 22 -13.21 1.77 -2.87
C ASN A 22 -12.69 0.51 -2.16
N VAL A 23 -11.73 0.70 -1.28
CA VAL A 23 -11.30 -0.34 -0.34
C VAL A 23 -12.02 -0.10 0.97
N LEU A 24 -12.58 -1.16 1.55
CA LEU A 24 -13.29 -1.09 2.82
C LEU A 24 -12.57 -1.93 3.87
N ASP A 25 -12.60 -1.49 5.12
CA ASP A 25 -12.12 -2.31 6.23
C ASP A 25 -13.16 -3.38 6.60
N GLU A 26 -12.88 -4.16 7.63
CA GLU A 26 -13.75 -5.26 8.05
C GLU A 26 -15.12 -4.78 8.54
N GLU A 27 -15.22 -3.52 8.97
CA GLU A 27 -16.45 -2.91 9.45
C GLU A 27 -17.23 -2.20 8.34
N GLY A 28 -16.71 -2.23 7.10
CA GLY A 28 -17.33 -1.57 5.96
C GLY A 28 -16.99 -0.10 5.82
N ASN A 29 -16.03 0.41 6.57
CA ASN A 29 -15.58 1.80 6.47
C ASN A 29 -14.57 1.95 5.34
N TRP A 30 -14.68 3.06 4.58
CA TRP A 30 -13.73 3.39 3.53
C TRP A 30 -12.33 3.64 4.12
N ILE A 31 -11.32 3.07 3.48
CA ILE A 31 -9.91 3.29 3.83
C ILE A 31 -9.09 3.51 2.56
N TYR A 32 -7.92 4.14 2.70
CA TYR A 32 -7.02 4.37 1.57
C TYR A 32 -6.44 3.07 1.01
N GLY A 33 -6.12 2.11 1.86
CA GLY A 33 -5.58 0.84 1.44
C GLY A 33 -5.44 -0.14 2.58
N ARG A 34 -5.12 -1.38 2.24
CA ARG A 34 -4.91 -2.44 3.23
C ARG A 34 -4.01 -3.53 2.67
N VAL A 35 -3.39 -4.28 3.58
CA VAL A 35 -2.73 -5.55 3.29
C VAL A 35 -3.59 -6.67 3.85
N ASP A 36 -3.93 -7.62 3.01
CA ASP A 36 -4.54 -8.87 3.43
C ASP A 36 -3.47 -9.96 3.41
N THR A 37 -3.00 -10.36 4.59
CA THR A 37 -1.92 -11.33 4.71
C THR A 37 -2.37 -12.74 4.38
N SER A 38 -3.65 -13.06 4.54
CA SER A 38 -4.16 -14.40 4.23
C SER A 38 -4.24 -14.65 2.74
N SER A 39 -4.72 -13.67 1.97
CA SER A 39 -4.77 -13.74 0.50
C SER A 39 -3.49 -13.23 -0.17
N LYS A 40 -2.58 -12.60 0.59
CA LYS A 40 -1.38 -11.93 0.09
C LYS A 40 -1.72 -10.91 -0.99
N GLU A 41 -2.63 -10.01 -0.65
CA GLU A 41 -3.10 -8.99 -1.56
C GLU A 41 -2.98 -7.61 -0.91
N ILE A 42 -2.48 -6.65 -1.67
CA ILE A 42 -2.48 -5.24 -1.32
C ILE A 42 -3.60 -4.58 -2.11
N GLN A 43 -4.48 -3.86 -1.42
CA GLN A 43 -5.59 -3.15 -2.03
C GLN A 43 -5.41 -1.66 -1.80
N VAL A 44 -5.60 -0.87 -2.85
CA VAL A 44 -5.43 0.60 -2.82
C VAL A 44 -6.66 1.24 -3.44
N SER A 45 -7.28 2.18 -2.71
CA SER A 45 -8.42 2.95 -3.20
C SER A 45 -7.98 4.00 -4.20
N ILE A 46 -8.65 4.07 -5.35
CA ILE A 46 -8.43 5.12 -6.35
C ILE A 46 -9.57 6.15 -6.38
N LYS A 47 -10.66 5.89 -5.68
CA LYS A 47 -11.78 6.83 -5.50
C LYS A 47 -12.03 7.07 -4.01
N LEU A 48 -12.35 8.32 -3.66
CA LEU A 48 -12.85 8.67 -2.34
C LEU A 48 -14.28 8.13 -2.16
N SER A 49 -14.75 8.12 -0.91
CA SER A 49 -16.11 7.65 -0.61
C SER A 49 -17.20 8.45 -1.35
N ASN A 50 -16.91 9.70 -1.73
CA ASN A 50 -17.84 10.57 -2.49
C ASN A 50 -17.73 10.38 -4.01
N GLY A 51 -16.90 9.44 -4.48
CA GLY A 51 -16.71 9.14 -5.90
C GLY A 51 -15.67 10.00 -6.61
N LYS A 52 -15.09 10.99 -5.95
CA LYS A 52 -14.01 11.79 -6.54
C LYS A 52 -12.70 11.00 -6.57
N ASP A 53 -11.83 11.35 -7.50
CA ASP A 53 -10.51 10.68 -7.62
C ASP A 53 -9.63 10.98 -6.41
N VAL A 54 -8.93 9.94 -5.93
CA VAL A 54 -7.82 10.11 -4.98
C VAL A 54 -6.66 10.72 -5.77
N GLN A 55 -5.97 11.70 -5.17
CA GLN A 55 -4.81 12.31 -5.81
C GLN A 55 -3.69 11.30 -6.01
N GLU A 56 -2.96 11.42 -7.12
CA GLU A 56 -1.91 10.49 -7.50
C GLU A 56 -0.86 10.28 -6.40
N ASN A 57 -0.39 11.36 -5.76
CA ASN A 57 0.58 11.25 -4.68
C ASN A 57 0.04 10.46 -3.49
N GLU A 58 -1.25 10.60 -3.17
CA GLU A 58 -1.87 9.84 -2.09
C GLU A 58 -1.98 8.36 -2.45
N ILE A 59 -2.27 8.04 -3.71
CA ILE A 59 -2.27 6.64 -4.19
C ILE A 59 -0.89 6.04 -4.03
N LEU A 60 0.16 6.74 -4.44
CA LEU A 60 1.55 6.27 -4.34
C LEU A 60 1.99 6.09 -2.90
N ILE A 61 1.70 7.06 -2.03
CA ILE A 61 2.03 6.96 -0.60
C ILE A 61 1.34 5.74 0.01
N THR A 62 0.06 5.55 -0.28
CA THR A 62 -0.71 4.40 0.20
C THR A 62 -0.10 3.10 -0.30
N LEU A 63 0.24 3.01 -1.58
CA LEU A 63 0.86 1.82 -2.16
C LEU A 63 2.15 1.47 -1.44
N TYR A 64 3.05 2.44 -1.27
CA TYR A 64 4.33 2.20 -0.58
C TYR A 64 4.13 1.86 0.89
N HIS A 65 3.17 2.50 1.56
CA HIS A 65 2.79 2.21 2.94
C HIS A 65 2.41 0.72 3.09
N GLU A 66 1.53 0.24 2.22
CA GLU A 66 1.08 -1.16 2.27
C GLU A 66 2.18 -2.15 1.87
N ILE A 67 3.04 -1.80 0.90
CA ILE A 67 4.19 -2.62 0.55
C ILE A 67 5.16 -2.75 1.75
N ILE A 68 5.40 -1.66 2.46
CA ILE A 68 6.26 -1.68 3.66
C ILE A 68 5.67 -2.58 4.73
N HIS A 69 4.36 -2.51 4.97
CA HIS A 69 3.69 -3.44 5.88
C HIS A 69 3.94 -4.89 5.47
N ALA A 70 3.76 -5.22 4.19
CA ALA A 70 3.99 -6.56 3.68
C ALA A 70 5.43 -7.01 3.89
N ILE A 71 6.41 -6.15 3.57
CA ILE A 71 7.83 -6.44 3.75
C ILE A 71 8.15 -6.76 5.21
N LEU A 72 7.67 -5.92 6.13
CA LEU A 72 7.92 -6.10 7.56
C LEU A 72 7.27 -7.38 8.08
N LEU A 73 6.07 -7.69 7.61
CA LEU A 73 5.37 -8.91 8.02
C LEU A 73 6.06 -10.18 7.46
N ILE A 74 6.56 -10.13 6.22
CA ILE A 74 7.35 -11.24 5.65
C ILE A 74 8.59 -11.49 6.49
N GLY A 75 9.26 -10.44 6.96
CA GLY A 75 10.44 -10.52 7.82
C GLY A 75 10.13 -10.79 9.29
N GLN A 76 8.85 -10.93 9.65
CA GLN A 76 8.39 -11.15 11.03
C GLN A 76 8.64 -9.96 11.97
N TYR A 77 8.71 -8.75 11.41
CA TYR A 77 8.85 -7.51 12.17
C TYR A 77 7.47 -6.94 12.52
N VAL A 78 6.67 -7.71 13.27
CA VAL A 78 5.28 -7.36 13.56
C VAL A 78 5.17 -6.05 14.32
N ASN A 79 6.01 -5.83 15.32
CA ASN A 79 5.98 -4.60 16.11
C ASN A 79 6.29 -3.37 15.25
N SER A 80 7.28 -3.48 14.34
CA SER A 80 7.62 -2.40 13.42
C SER A 80 6.51 -2.15 12.40
N SER A 81 5.84 -3.22 11.93
CA SER A 81 4.70 -3.09 11.05
C SER A 81 3.53 -2.36 11.73
N ASN A 82 3.38 -2.50 13.05
CA ASN A 82 2.34 -1.81 13.82
C ASN A 82 2.72 -0.37 14.18
N ASP A 83 3.95 0.05 13.91
CA ASP A 83 4.41 1.42 14.14
C ASP A 83 3.98 2.29 12.95
N LYS A 84 2.78 2.86 13.02
CA LYS A 84 2.22 3.66 11.94
C LYS A 84 3.06 4.87 11.56
N PRO A 85 3.60 5.67 12.50
CA PRO A 85 4.48 6.78 12.13
C PRO A 85 5.74 6.33 11.38
N LEU A 86 6.36 5.21 11.77
CA LEU A 86 7.53 4.66 11.09
C LEU A 86 7.18 4.25 9.66
N VAL A 87 6.11 3.50 9.48
CA VAL A 87 5.68 3.02 8.16
C VAL A 87 5.36 4.20 7.25
N GLU A 88 4.64 5.20 7.75
CA GLU A 88 4.29 6.41 7.00
C GLU A 88 5.55 7.19 6.59
N TRP A 89 6.50 7.35 7.50
CA TRP A 89 7.77 8.01 7.22
C TRP A 89 8.53 7.30 6.10
N LEU A 90 8.67 5.97 6.19
CA LEU A 90 9.36 5.18 5.18
C LEU A 90 8.66 5.27 3.81
N ALA A 91 7.33 5.26 3.78
CA ALA A 91 6.58 5.41 2.54
C ALA A 91 6.87 6.76 1.86
N ARG A 92 6.91 7.83 2.64
CA ARG A 92 7.24 9.17 2.13
C ARG A 92 8.67 9.26 1.65
N CYS A 93 9.61 8.61 2.33
CA CYS A 93 11.01 8.54 1.90
C CYS A 93 11.13 7.82 0.55
N ILE A 94 10.43 6.70 0.39
CA ILE A 94 10.44 5.95 -0.87
C ILE A 94 9.88 6.81 -2.00
N LEU A 95 8.77 7.50 -1.78
CA LEU A 95 8.19 8.39 -2.79
C LEU A 95 9.19 9.49 -3.17
N SER A 96 9.87 10.09 -2.20
CA SER A 96 10.89 11.11 -2.46
C SER A 96 12.02 10.57 -3.33
N LEU A 97 12.53 9.39 -3.02
CA LEU A 97 13.60 8.76 -3.80
C LEU A 97 13.11 8.40 -5.22
N LYS A 98 11.88 7.95 -5.33
CA LYS A 98 11.27 7.64 -6.63
C LYS A 98 11.16 8.90 -7.49
N ASN A 99 10.74 10.01 -6.90
CA ASN A 99 10.63 11.30 -7.61
C ASN A 99 11.98 11.85 -8.03
N GLN A 100 13.06 11.47 -7.35
CA GLN A 100 14.44 11.80 -7.73
C GLN A 100 15.04 10.79 -8.70
N LYS A 101 14.29 9.78 -9.09
CA LYS A 101 14.71 8.70 -10.00
C LYS A 101 15.88 7.88 -9.46
N ILE A 102 15.99 7.77 -8.13
CA ILE A 102 16.94 6.87 -7.48
C ILE A 102 16.43 5.44 -7.50
N LEU A 103 15.10 5.27 -7.39
CA LEU A 103 14.46 3.97 -7.44
C LEU A 103 13.72 3.74 -8.75
#